data_524ef6b03d1853594343f676ba9ff6c8
#
_entry.id   524ef6b03d1853594343f676ba9ff6c8
#
_cell.length_a   1.000
_cell.length_b   1.000
_cell.length_c   1.000
_cell.angle_alpha   90.00
_cell.angle_beta   90.00
_cell.angle_gamma   90.00
#
_symmetry.space_group_name_H-M   'P 1'
#
loop_
_entity.id
_entity.type
_entity.pdbx_description
1 polymer ?
#
loop_
_entity_poly.entity_id
_entity_poly.type
_entity_poly.pdbx_seq_one_letter_code
_entity_poly.pdbx_strand_id
1 'polypeptide(L)'
;MLADFQSALADLVASPALTLEVRDNPGLLRRRYALSELEARQLEAVARSRGMSANCMIYRANRLAPLAIEAPLTCEALGEDLHEALCAFWQATPDAQAQFLPEASRYLAFIERWLAARTPEHPARAIAAAERASVEQRLDEQRRA
;
A
#
# COMPACT_ATOMS: atom_id res chain seq x y z
N MET A 1 13.72 -26.46 -2.26
CA MET A 1 14.92 -26.00 -1.52
C MET A 1 15.63 -24.90 -2.28
N LEU A 2 16.67 -25.11 -3.08
CA LEU A 2 17.34 -23.98 -3.75
C LEU A 2 16.40 -23.17 -4.65
N ALA A 3 15.54 -23.82 -5.41
CA ALA A 3 14.54 -23.16 -6.26
C ALA A 3 13.54 -22.32 -5.43
N ASP A 4 13.07 -22.85 -4.30
CA ASP A 4 12.14 -22.12 -3.41
C ASP A 4 12.82 -20.93 -2.76
N PHE A 5 14.09 -21.06 -2.36
CA PHE A 5 14.88 -19.95 -1.83
C PHE A 5 15.06 -18.82 -2.87
N GLN A 6 15.42 -19.21 -4.11
CA GLN A 6 15.59 -18.26 -5.20
C GLN A 6 14.26 -17.56 -5.56
N SER A 7 13.15 -18.31 -5.60
CA SER A 7 11.83 -17.74 -5.85
C SER A 7 11.42 -16.78 -4.75
N ALA A 8 11.58 -17.16 -3.48
CA ALA A 8 11.27 -16.31 -2.35
C ALA A 8 12.12 -15.03 -2.34
N LEU A 9 13.41 -15.10 -2.66
CA LEU A 9 14.30 -13.94 -2.77
C LEU A 9 13.86 -13.02 -3.93
N ALA A 10 13.56 -13.58 -5.09
CA ALA A 10 13.08 -12.83 -6.25
C ALA A 10 11.77 -12.10 -5.93
N ASP A 11 10.82 -12.79 -5.28
CA ASP A 11 9.54 -12.20 -4.87
C ASP A 11 9.71 -11.10 -3.83
N LEU A 12 10.63 -11.24 -2.87
CA LEU A 12 10.95 -10.17 -1.92
C LEU A 12 11.51 -8.92 -2.62
N VAL A 13 12.38 -9.10 -3.60
CA VAL A 13 12.97 -7.97 -4.36
C VAL A 13 11.91 -7.31 -5.24
N ALA A 14 11.09 -8.11 -5.92
CA ALA A 14 10.08 -7.63 -6.84
C ALA A 14 8.86 -7.02 -6.14
N SER A 15 8.57 -7.45 -4.91
CA SER A 15 7.39 -7.00 -4.15
C SER A 15 7.76 -6.37 -2.81
N PRO A 16 7.95 -5.04 -2.75
CA PRO A 16 8.12 -4.33 -1.48
C PRO A 16 6.96 -4.54 -0.50
N ALA A 17 5.74 -4.75 -1.01
CA ALA A 17 4.59 -5.08 -0.17
C ALA A 17 4.80 -6.41 0.59
N LEU A 18 5.29 -7.46 -0.09
CA LEU A 18 5.64 -8.72 0.54
C LEU A 18 6.77 -8.56 1.56
N THR A 19 7.78 -7.75 1.23
CA THR A 19 8.89 -7.47 2.17
C THR A 19 8.39 -6.81 3.45
N LEU A 20 7.48 -5.85 3.37
CA LEU A 20 6.88 -5.22 4.54
C LEU A 20 6.05 -6.22 5.36
N GLU A 21 5.25 -7.05 4.69
CA GLU A 21 4.46 -8.09 5.33
C GLU A 21 5.34 -9.12 6.07
N VAL A 22 6.47 -9.53 5.48
CA VAL A 22 7.45 -10.43 6.11
C VAL A 22 8.08 -9.82 7.36
N ARG A 23 8.34 -8.51 7.35
CA ARG A 23 8.86 -7.79 8.54
C ARG A 23 7.90 -7.83 9.72
N ASP A 24 6.60 -7.68 9.44
CA ASP A 24 5.56 -7.63 10.46
C ASP A 24 5.07 -9.02 10.88
N ASN A 25 5.30 -10.03 10.04
CA ASN A 25 4.80 -11.40 10.23
C ASN A 25 5.91 -12.45 10.06
N PRO A 26 6.76 -12.65 11.08
CA PRO A 26 7.77 -13.70 11.06
C PRO A 26 7.17 -15.09 10.77
N GLY A 27 7.86 -15.87 9.96
CA GLY A 27 7.40 -17.20 9.54
C GLY A 27 6.46 -17.19 8.33
N LEU A 28 6.08 -16.04 7.78
CA LEU A 28 5.28 -15.95 6.55
C LEU A 28 5.94 -16.70 5.40
N LEU A 29 7.25 -16.53 5.23
CA LEU A 29 8.00 -17.16 4.14
C LEU A 29 7.94 -18.69 4.21
N ARG A 30 7.99 -19.28 5.41
CA ARG A 30 7.89 -20.74 5.59
C ARG A 30 6.50 -21.31 5.28
N ARG A 31 5.47 -20.48 5.42
CA ARG A 31 4.10 -20.87 5.02
C ARG A 31 3.89 -20.80 3.51
N ARG A 32 4.67 -19.95 2.84
CA ARG A 32 4.52 -19.66 1.41
C ARG A 32 5.43 -20.47 0.50
N TYR A 33 6.61 -20.82 1.03
CA TYR A 33 7.68 -21.52 0.30
C TYR A 33 8.21 -22.69 1.13
N ALA A 34 8.67 -23.75 0.45
CA ALA A 34 9.29 -24.90 1.09
C ALA A 34 10.74 -24.57 1.53
N LEU A 35 10.88 -23.76 2.57
CA LEU A 35 12.16 -23.30 3.12
C LEU A 35 12.50 -24.03 4.41
N SER A 36 13.79 -24.32 4.60
CA SER A 36 14.32 -24.69 5.91
C SER A 36 14.27 -23.48 6.86
N GLU A 37 14.40 -23.75 8.15
CA GLU A 37 14.43 -22.67 9.16
C GLU A 37 15.58 -21.69 8.96
N LEU A 38 16.75 -22.20 8.52
CA LEU A 38 17.93 -21.37 8.25
C LEU A 38 17.68 -20.46 7.04
N GLU A 39 17.17 -21.01 5.94
CA GLU A 39 16.85 -20.25 4.72
C GLU A 39 15.82 -19.14 5.01
N ALA A 40 14.77 -19.47 5.76
CA ALA A 40 13.75 -18.48 6.14
C ALA A 40 14.36 -17.34 6.96
N ARG A 41 15.20 -17.63 7.96
CA ARG A 41 15.90 -16.63 8.76
C ARG A 41 16.84 -15.75 7.92
N GLN A 42 17.53 -16.33 6.95
CA GLN A 42 18.39 -15.57 6.02
C GLN A 42 17.56 -14.60 5.18
N LEU A 43 16.44 -15.04 4.62
CA LEU A 43 15.55 -14.18 3.83
C LEU A 43 14.85 -13.11 4.68
N GLU A 44 14.48 -13.42 5.92
CA GLU A 44 13.95 -12.43 6.86
C GLU A 44 15.01 -11.36 7.22
N ALA A 45 16.28 -11.75 7.33
CA ALA A 45 17.38 -10.80 7.52
C ALA A 45 17.58 -9.93 6.27
N VAL A 46 17.49 -10.50 5.06
CA VAL A 46 17.52 -9.74 3.80
C VAL A 46 16.36 -8.74 3.76
N ALA A 47 15.14 -9.16 4.11
CA ALA A 47 13.97 -8.28 4.16
C ALA A 47 14.19 -7.06 5.08
N ARG A 48 15.01 -7.18 6.13
CA ARG A 48 15.38 -6.09 7.06
C ARG A 48 16.63 -5.33 6.67
N SER A 49 17.28 -5.67 5.57
CA SER A 49 18.52 -5.01 5.12
C SER A 49 18.27 -3.56 4.69
N ARG A 50 19.36 -2.76 4.66
CA ARG A 50 19.31 -1.36 4.20
C ARG A 50 18.82 -1.23 2.74
N GLY A 51 19.27 -2.14 1.86
CA GLY A 51 18.85 -2.16 0.46
C GLY A 51 17.35 -2.39 0.31
N MET A 52 16.82 -3.36 1.04
CA MET A 52 15.38 -3.63 1.05
C MET A 52 14.59 -2.49 1.71
N SER A 53 15.15 -1.82 2.72
CA SER A 53 14.54 -0.63 3.31
C SER A 53 14.42 0.51 2.32
N ALA A 54 15.47 0.76 1.52
CA ALA A 54 15.41 1.76 0.45
C ALA A 54 14.36 1.42 -0.61
N ASN A 55 14.29 0.16 -1.04
CA ASN A 55 13.28 -0.32 -1.98
C ASN A 55 11.86 -0.12 -1.44
N CYS A 56 11.60 -0.46 -0.18
CA CYS A 56 10.31 -0.23 0.47
C CYS A 56 9.97 1.26 0.61
N MET A 57 10.96 2.10 0.87
CA MET A 57 10.76 3.56 0.96
C MET A 57 10.33 4.14 -0.39
N ILE A 58 11.01 3.77 -1.48
CA ILE A 58 10.66 4.19 -2.84
C ILE A 58 9.25 3.72 -3.20
N TYR A 59 8.91 2.48 -2.89
CA TYR A 59 7.58 1.93 -3.12
C TYR A 59 6.49 2.73 -2.38
N ARG A 60 6.70 3.02 -1.09
CA ARG A 60 5.76 3.83 -0.29
C ARG A 60 5.63 5.25 -0.82
N ALA A 61 6.75 5.88 -1.21
CA ALA A 61 6.74 7.21 -1.80
C ALA A 61 5.95 7.24 -3.13
N ASN A 62 6.16 6.26 -3.99
CA ASN A 62 5.43 6.13 -5.25
C ASN A 62 3.93 5.89 -5.04
N ARG A 63 3.55 5.21 -3.98
CA ARG A 63 2.12 5.04 -3.63
C ARG A 63 1.51 6.25 -2.93
N LEU A 64 2.31 7.01 -2.20
CA LEU A 64 1.85 8.21 -1.51
C LEU A 64 1.65 9.39 -2.47
N ALA A 65 2.54 9.55 -3.46
CA ALA A 65 2.52 10.70 -4.36
C ALA A 65 1.16 10.90 -5.06
N PRO A 66 0.51 9.88 -5.65
CA PRO A 66 -0.82 10.03 -6.22
C PRO A 66 -1.84 10.59 -5.23
N LEU A 67 -1.80 10.10 -3.99
CA LEU A 67 -2.75 10.46 -2.95
C LEU A 67 -2.55 11.91 -2.48
N ALA A 68 -1.29 12.31 -2.29
CA ALA A 68 -0.96 13.67 -1.87
C ALA A 68 -1.28 14.72 -2.95
N ILE A 69 -1.20 14.34 -4.22
CA ILE A 69 -1.47 15.24 -5.35
C ILE A 69 -2.96 15.29 -5.69
N GLU A 70 -3.63 14.16 -5.71
CA GLU A 70 -5.01 14.05 -6.21
C GLU A 70 -6.08 14.08 -5.09
N ALA A 71 -5.68 13.85 -3.84
CA ALA A 71 -6.55 13.87 -2.66
C ALA A 71 -5.94 14.65 -1.48
N PRO A 72 -5.43 15.87 -1.69
CA PRO A 72 -4.70 16.61 -0.66
C PRO A 72 -5.58 16.98 0.52
N LEU A 73 -6.84 17.35 0.28
CA LEU A 73 -7.76 17.77 1.34
C LEU A 73 -8.18 16.62 2.24
N THR A 74 -8.35 15.42 1.68
CA THR A 74 -8.60 14.21 2.48
C THR A 74 -7.39 13.85 3.33
N CYS A 75 -6.18 13.92 2.78
CA CYS A 75 -4.95 13.69 3.53
C CYS A 75 -4.80 14.69 4.68
N GLU A 76 -5.07 15.97 4.44
CA GLU A 76 -5.03 17.02 5.47
C GLU A 76 -6.11 16.79 6.54
N ALA A 77 -7.34 16.50 6.13
CA ALA A 77 -8.46 16.31 7.05
C ALA A 77 -8.33 15.07 7.95
N LEU A 78 -7.60 14.04 7.52
CA LEU A 78 -7.28 12.87 8.34
C LEU A 78 -6.33 13.21 9.49
N GLY A 79 -5.46 14.20 9.34
CA GLY A 79 -4.56 14.66 10.39
C GLY A 79 -3.74 13.51 10.98
N GLU A 80 -3.90 13.26 12.28
CA GLU A 80 -3.18 12.20 13.00
C GLU A 80 -3.57 10.78 12.54
N ASP A 81 -4.77 10.61 12.01
CA ASP A 81 -5.27 9.31 11.50
C ASP A 81 -4.69 8.95 10.13
N LEU A 82 -4.02 9.88 9.43
CA LEU A 82 -3.49 9.67 8.09
C LEU A 82 -2.57 8.44 7.98
N HIS A 83 -1.66 8.29 8.93
CA HIS A 83 -0.71 7.16 8.91
C HIS A 83 -1.42 5.81 9.02
N GLU A 84 -2.38 5.69 9.94
CA GLU A 84 -3.16 4.47 10.13
C GLU A 84 -4.02 4.17 8.90
N ALA A 85 -4.67 5.19 8.35
CA ALA A 85 -5.48 5.09 7.14
C ALA A 85 -4.67 4.62 5.92
N LEU A 86 -3.46 5.15 5.73
CA LEU A 86 -2.55 4.74 4.66
C LEU A 86 -2.09 3.29 4.83
N CYS A 87 -1.70 2.89 6.04
CA CYS A 87 -1.30 1.51 6.33
C CYS A 87 -2.46 0.54 6.05
N ALA A 88 -3.67 0.86 6.51
CA ALA A 88 -4.86 0.06 6.26
C ALA A 88 -5.20 -0.04 4.77
N PHE A 89 -5.11 1.07 4.03
CA PHE A 89 -5.32 1.09 2.58
C PHE A 89 -4.32 0.21 1.84
N TRP A 90 -3.04 0.32 2.14
CA TRP A 90 -2.00 -0.46 1.47
C TRP A 90 -2.07 -1.95 1.79
N GLN A 91 -2.50 -2.32 3.00
CA GLN A 91 -2.77 -3.71 3.35
C GLN A 91 -3.98 -4.28 2.59
N ALA A 92 -5.05 -3.49 2.44
CA ALA A 92 -6.25 -3.90 1.72
C ALA A 92 -6.06 -3.91 0.20
N THR A 93 -5.07 -3.16 -0.32
CA THR A 93 -4.80 -3.00 -1.75
C THR A 93 -3.32 -3.18 -2.04
N PRO A 94 -2.79 -4.42 -2.00
CA PRO A 94 -1.36 -4.69 -2.21
C PRO A 94 -0.89 -4.30 -3.62
N ASP A 95 -1.79 -4.35 -4.62
CA ASP A 95 -1.47 -4.02 -6.01
C ASP A 95 -1.50 -2.51 -6.22
N ALA A 96 -0.32 -1.90 -6.35
CA ALA A 96 -0.20 -0.49 -6.67
C ALA A 96 -0.69 -0.19 -8.10
N GLN A 97 -1.41 0.92 -8.25
CA GLN A 97 -1.72 1.46 -9.56
C GLN A 97 -0.64 2.47 -9.97
N ALA A 98 -0.05 2.27 -11.15
CA ALA A 98 0.98 3.17 -11.68
C ALA A 98 0.41 4.56 -12.07
N GLN A 99 -0.89 4.65 -12.28
CA GLN A 99 -1.58 5.86 -12.69
C GLN A 99 -2.18 6.59 -11.48
N PHE A 100 -2.01 7.89 -11.42
CA PHE A 100 -2.38 8.71 -10.26
C PHE A 100 -3.88 8.75 -9.98
N LEU A 101 -4.70 9.01 -11.00
CA LEU A 101 -6.15 9.12 -10.81
C LEU A 101 -6.81 7.81 -10.37
N PRO A 102 -6.50 6.64 -10.98
CA PRO A 102 -7.02 5.37 -10.51
C PRO A 102 -6.61 5.01 -9.07
N GLU A 103 -5.36 5.27 -8.68
CA GLU A 103 -4.91 5.03 -7.31
C GLU A 103 -5.63 5.94 -6.31
N ALA A 104 -5.78 7.22 -6.64
CA ALA A 104 -6.50 8.18 -5.81
C ALA A 104 -7.99 7.82 -5.67
N SER A 105 -8.66 7.42 -6.76
CA SER A 105 -10.06 6.98 -6.71
C SER A 105 -10.24 5.76 -5.79
N ARG A 106 -9.36 4.77 -5.87
CA ARG A 106 -9.37 3.59 -4.98
C ARG A 106 -9.17 3.98 -3.52
N TYR A 107 -8.21 4.87 -3.26
CA TYR A 107 -7.94 5.37 -1.92
C TYR A 107 -9.14 6.11 -1.33
N LEU A 108 -9.72 7.05 -2.06
CA LEU A 108 -10.85 7.84 -1.58
C LEU A 108 -12.06 6.96 -1.30
N ALA A 109 -12.37 5.99 -2.17
CA ALA A 109 -13.42 5.01 -1.93
C ALA A 109 -13.13 4.13 -0.70
N PHE A 110 -11.86 3.78 -0.45
CA PHE A 110 -11.46 3.06 0.74
C PHE A 110 -11.67 3.92 1.99
N ILE A 111 -11.21 5.17 2.01
CA ILE A 111 -11.32 6.08 3.16
C ILE A 111 -12.79 6.31 3.55
N GLU A 112 -13.69 6.50 2.60
CA GLU A 112 -15.11 6.65 2.90
C GLU A 112 -15.67 5.44 3.67
N ARG A 113 -15.36 4.21 3.23
CA ARG A 113 -15.80 2.98 3.89
C ARG A 113 -15.10 2.76 5.24
N TRP A 114 -13.81 3.02 5.29
CA TRP A 114 -13.00 2.83 6.50
C TRP A 114 -13.45 3.77 7.63
N LEU A 115 -13.71 5.03 7.32
CA LEU A 115 -14.26 6.00 8.28
C LEU A 115 -15.71 5.69 8.64
N ALA A 116 -16.55 5.27 7.69
CA ALA A 116 -17.93 4.89 7.97
C ALA A 116 -18.03 3.75 9.00
N ALA A 117 -17.08 2.82 8.98
CA ALA A 117 -17.04 1.70 9.93
C ALA A 117 -16.47 2.06 11.30
N ARG A 118 -15.59 3.08 11.39
CA ARG A 118 -14.83 3.42 12.62
C ARG A 118 -15.31 4.71 13.27
N THR A 119 -15.44 5.76 12.49
CA THR A 119 -15.76 7.11 12.94
C THR A 119 -16.66 7.79 11.90
N PRO A 120 -17.96 7.43 11.86
CA PRO A 120 -18.89 7.91 10.82
C PRO A 120 -18.96 9.44 10.70
N GLU A 121 -18.79 10.14 11.81
CA GLU A 121 -18.87 11.62 11.90
C GLU A 121 -17.54 12.32 11.57
N HIS A 122 -16.50 11.57 11.18
CA HIS A 122 -15.20 12.16 10.87
C HIS A 122 -15.29 13.09 9.65
N PRO A 123 -14.82 14.36 9.74
CA PRO A 123 -14.97 15.34 8.67
C PRO A 123 -14.30 14.92 7.34
N ALA A 124 -13.21 14.18 7.40
CA ALA A 124 -12.53 13.66 6.21
C ALA A 124 -13.43 12.78 5.33
N ARG A 125 -14.51 12.21 5.86
CA ARG A 125 -15.42 11.35 5.09
C ARG A 125 -16.16 12.13 4.00
N ALA A 126 -16.72 13.29 4.34
CA ALA A 126 -17.41 14.14 3.36
C ALA A 126 -16.42 14.73 2.35
N ILE A 127 -15.22 15.09 2.81
CA ILE A 127 -14.15 15.60 1.95
C ILE A 127 -13.71 14.53 0.96
N ALA A 128 -13.50 13.28 1.42
CA ALA A 128 -13.14 12.16 0.55
C ALA A 128 -14.19 11.89 -0.54
N ALA A 129 -15.48 11.98 -0.19
CA ALA A 129 -16.56 11.83 -1.16
C ALA A 129 -16.54 12.95 -2.23
N ALA A 130 -16.27 14.20 -1.84
CA ALA A 130 -16.18 15.32 -2.76
C ALA A 130 -14.94 15.22 -3.68
N GLU A 131 -13.77 14.92 -3.12
CA GLU A 131 -12.55 14.70 -3.92
C GLU A 131 -12.70 13.52 -4.85
N ARG A 132 -13.33 12.41 -4.39
CA ARG A 132 -13.59 11.26 -5.25
C ARG A 132 -14.45 11.63 -6.46
N ALA A 133 -15.52 12.38 -6.27
CA ALA A 133 -16.37 12.82 -7.38
C ALA A 133 -15.55 13.61 -8.43
N SER A 134 -14.65 14.48 -7.99
CA SER A 134 -13.77 15.23 -8.88
C SER A 134 -12.77 14.33 -9.62
N VAL A 135 -12.15 13.38 -8.92
CA VAL A 135 -11.21 12.41 -9.52
C VAL A 135 -11.91 11.52 -10.54
N GLU A 136 -13.11 11.02 -10.23
CA GLU A 136 -13.89 10.17 -11.14
C GLU A 136 -14.34 10.92 -12.39
N GLN A 137 -14.73 12.19 -12.26
CA GLN A 137 -15.03 13.04 -13.42
C GLN A 137 -13.81 13.15 -14.36
N ARG A 138 -12.63 13.43 -13.82
CA ARG A 138 -11.40 13.52 -14.61
C ARG A 138 -11.01 12.19 -15.26
N LEU A 139 -11.23 11.05 -14.58
CA LEU A 139 -11.06 9.72 -15.15
C LEU A 139 -11.98 9.47 -16.35
N ASP A 140 -13.23 9.89 -16.25
CA ASP A 140 -14.20 9.75 -17.35
C ASP A 140 -13.85 10.65 -18.53
N GLU A 141 -13.33 11.85 -18.30
CA GLU A 141 -12.83 12.74 -19.35
C GLU A 141 -11.64 12.11 -20.08
N GLN A 142 -10.68 11.50 -19.35
CA GLN A 142 -9.54 10.81 -19.96
C GLN A 142 -9.95 9.59 -20.81
N ARG A 143 -11.01 8.89 -20.43
CA ARG A 143 -11.51 7.73 -21.19
C ARG A 143 -12.22 8.12 -22.50
N ARG A 144 -12.70 9.35 -22.59
CA ARG A 144 -13.42 9.88 -23.76
C ARG A 144 -12.50 10.57 -24.78
N ALA A 145 -11.28 10.92 -24.34
CA ALA A 145 -10.27 11.59 -25.17
C ALA A 145 -9.48 10.57 -26.02
#